data_c55bb1c3dca2f1bbb88ac5ad7cac9050
#
_entry.id   c55bb1c3dca2f1bbb88ac5ad7cac9050
#
_cell.length_a   1.000
_cell.length_b   1.000
_cell.length_c   1.000
_cell.angle_alpha   90.00
_cell.angle_beta   90.00
_cell.angle_gamma   90.00
#
_symmetry.space_group_name_H-M   'P 1'
#
loop_
_entity.id
_entity.type
_entity.pdbx_description
1 polymer ?
#
loop_
_entity_poly.entity_id
_entity_poly.type
_entity_poly.pdbx_seq_one_letter_code
_entity_poly.pdbx_strand_id
1 'polypeptide(L)'
;MRYLAAFLATLVLTACSTAPVTRIESRAVSSAQVPAPEGQKTPIDSVVQFLLTAAATDFHTHRPPDPVRFRDVRIGHVMTPSGEEQYMLCGQFLPAQAGGKAEWTPFATIKTSGYEQWIGAQAAAFCQGSSVIWDKVGDLSSSLQSRLDSLR
;
A
#
# COMPACT_ATOMS: atom_id res chain seq x y z
N MET A 1 -26.29 33.19 30.51
CA MET A 1 -27.16 33.81 29.48
C MET A 1 -27.59 32.67 28.55
N ARG A 2 -28.90 32.47 28.51
CA ARG A 2 -29.58 31.34 27.84
C ARG A 2 -29.97 31.82 26.42
N TYR A 3 -29.63 31.07 25.38
CA TYR A 3 -30.30 31.21 24.08
C TYR A 3 -30.81 29.81 23.66
N LEU A 4 -32.13 29.67 23.80
CA LEU A 4 -32.93 28.67 23.09
C LEU A 4 -33.08 29.13 21.64
N ALA A 5 -32.80 28.25 20.70
CA ALA A 5 -33.27 28.39 19.33
C ALA A 5 -33.99 27.10 18.91
N ALA A 6 -35.30 27.24 18.79
CA ALA A 6 -36.20 26.20 18.27
C ALA A 6 -36.06 26.17 16.74
N PHE A 7 -35.90 24.99 16.14
CA PHE A 7 -36.05 24.80 14.69
C PHE A 7 -37.23 23.86 14.39
N LEU A 8 -38.12 24.40 13.58
CA LEU A 8 -39.33 23.77 13.08
C LEU A 8 -39.00 22.56 12.20
N ALA A 9 -39.79 21.50 12.40
CA ALA A 9 -39.87 20.34 11.52
C ALA A 9 -40.73 20.68 10.29
N THR A 10 -40.18 20.53 9.10
CA THR A 10 -40.95 20.49 7.85
C THR A 10 -40.99 19.05 7.33
N LEU A 11 -42.18 18.47 7.38
CA LEU A 11 -42.54 17.16 6.84
C LEU A 11 -42.76 17.31 5.32
N VAL A 12 -41.97 16.66 4.50
CA VAL A 12 -42.23 16.54 3.04
C VAL A 12 -42.65 15.11 2.76
N LEU A 13 -43.92 14.91 2.46
CA LEU A 13 -44.46 13.69 1.88
C LEU A 13 -44.14 13.66 0.40
N THR A 14 -43.38 12.66 -0.08
CA THR A 14 -43.25 12.37 -1.50
C THR A 14 -43.91 11.05 -1.85
N ALA A 15 -44.79 11.10 -2.84
CA ALA A 15 -45.67 10.06 -3.29
C ALA A 15 -44.96 8.88 -3.96
N CYS A 16 -45.42 7.66 -3.67
CA CYS A 16 -45.06 6.44 -4.39
C CYS A 16 -45.61 6.48 -5.82
N SER A 17 -44.72 6.38 -6.81
CA SER A 17 -45.07 6.13 -8.19
C SER A 17 -44.80 4.65 -8.52
N THR A 18 -45.86 3.86 -8.67
CA THR A 18 -45.80 2.46 -9.12
C THR A 18 -45.63 2.40 -10.63
N ALA A 19 -44.47 1.93 -11.10
CA ALA A 19 -44.22 1.61 -12.51
C ALA A 19 -44.60 0.14 -12.80
N PRO A 20 -45.16 -0.20 -13.98
CA PRO A 20 -45.57 -1.56 -14.32
C PRO A 20 -44.32 -2.45 -14.58
N VAL A 21 -44.40 -3.65 -14.03
CA VAL A 21 -43.39 -4.72 -14.24
C VAL A 21 -43.59 -5.28 -15.66
N THR A 22 -42.64 -4.95 -16.55
CA THR A 22 -42.54 -5.63 -17.85
C THR A 22 -41.75 -6.92 -17.64
N ARG A 23 -42.43 -8.05 -17.85
CA ARG A 23 -41.90 -9.41 -17.79
C ARG A 23 -40.90 -9.57 -18.96
N ILE A 24 -39.60 -9.54 -18.65
CA ILE A 24 -38.55 -9.86 -19.62
C ILE A 24 -38.35 -11.37 -19.61
N GLU A 25 -38.72 -11.97 -20.73
CA GLU A 25 -38.54 -13.38 -21.08
C GLU A 25 -37.05 -13.74 -21.02
N SER A 26 -36.68 -14.75 -20.20
CA SER A 26 -35.33 -15.24 -20.04
C SER A 26 -34.84 -15.90 -21.33
N ARG A 27 -34.16 -15.11 -22.17
CA ARG A 27 -33.38 -15.65 -23.27
C ARG A 27 -32.04 -16.11 -22.68
N ALA A 28 -31.81 -17.43 -22.68
CA ALA A 28 -30.51 -18.00 -22.31
C ALA A 28 -29.43 -17.45 -23.23
N VAL A 29 -28.65 -16.47 -22.71
CA VAL A 29 -27.47 -15.99 -23.36
C VAL A 29 -26.36 -16.99 -23.02
N SER A 30 -25.99 -17.75 -24.03
CA SER A 30 -24.76 -18.58 -24.03
C SER A 30 -23.61 -17.74 -23.50
N SER A 31 -23.02 -18.17 -22.38
CA SER A 31 -21.83 -17.52 -21.81
C SER A 31 -20.66 -17.66 -22.79
N ALA A 32 -20.54 -16.71 -23.73
CA ALA A 32 -19.28 -16.47 -24.39
C ALA A 32 -18.29 -16.01 -23.31
N GLN A 33 -17.34 -16.86 -23.00
CA GLN A 33 -16.21 -16.57 -22.13
C GLN A 33 -15.45 -15.41 -22.77
N VAL A 34 -15.68 -14.19 -22.24
CA VAL A 34 -14.87 -13.03 -22.57
C VAL A 34 -13.48 -13.33 -22.06
N PRO A 35 -12.43 -13.34 -22.91
CA PRO A 35 -11.06 -13.46 -22.41
C PRO A 35 -10.84 -12.35 -21.40
N ALA A 36 -10.34 -12.70 -20.21
CA ALA A 36 -9.95 -11.70 -19.22
C ALA A 36 -8.92 -10.75 -19.85
N PRO A 37 -9.08 -9.43 -19.72
CA PRO A 37 -8.10 -8.50 -20.26
C PRO A 37 -6.76 -8.74 -19.57
N GLU A 38 -5.80 -9.28 -20.32
CA GLU A 38 -4.42 -9.40 -19.90
C GLU A 38 -3.89 -7.99 -19.62
N GLY A 39 -3.55 -7.72 -18.33
CA GLY A 39 -2.84 -6.50 -17.96
C GLY A 39 -3.53 -5.53 -17.00
N GLN A 40 -4.65 -5.85 -16.39
CA GLN A 40 -5.13 -5.04 -15.26
C GLN A 40 -4.23 -5.31 -14.04
N LYS A 41 -3.30 -4.36 -13.78
CA LYS A 41 -2.53 -4.33 -12.53
C LYS A 41 -3.52 -4.31 -11.37
N THR A 42 -3.38 -5.26 -10.45
CA THR A 42 -4.19 -5.26 -9.23
C THR A 42 -3.86 -4.02 -8.39
N PRO A 43 -4.75 -3.55 -7.51
CA PRO A 43 -4.44 -2.45 -6.61
C PRO A 43 -3.15 -2.69 -5.81
N ILE A 44 -2.90 -3.92 -5.38
CA ILE A 44 -1.66 -4.29 -4.68
C ILE A 44 -0.42 -4.12 -5.57
N ASP A 45 -0.47 -4.47 -6.85
CA ASP A 45 0.68 -4.32 -7.75
C ASP A 45 1.10 -2.86 -7.89
N SER A 46 0.15 -1.92 -7.94
CA SER A 46 0.44 -0.49 -8.00
C SER A 46 1.09 0.03 -6.71
N VAL A 47 0.65 -0.46 -5.55
CA VAL A 47 1.25 -0.13 -4.25
C VAL A 47 2.67 -0.70 -4.14
N VAL A 48 2.89 -1.95 -4.55
CA VAL A 48 4.23 -2.57 -4.61
C VAL A 48 5.17 -1.73 -5.46
N GLN A 49 4.75 -1.36 -6.67
CA GLN A 49 5.57 -0.54 -7.58
C GLN A 49 5.89 0.83 -6.99
N PHE A 50 4.92 1.47 -6.34
CA PHE A 50 5.11 2.75 -5.66
C PHE A 50 6.15 2.63 -4.55
N LEU A 51 6.00 1.68 -3.62
CA LEU A 51 6.89 1.53 -2.46
C LEU A 51 8.31 1.12 -2.86
N LEU A 52 8.47 0.25 -3.85
CA LEU A 52 9.79 -0.10 -4.40
C LEU A 52 10.47 1.11 -5.02
N THR A 53 9.73 1.96 -5.74
CA THR A 53 10.27 3.18 -6.35
C THR A 53 10.64 4.19 -5.28
N ALA A 54 9.76 4.42 -4.29
CA ALA A 54 10.00 5.32 -3.18
C ALA A 54 11.26 4.92 -2.39
N ALA A 55 11.37 3.64 -2.00
CA ALA A 55 12.53 3.13 -1.28
C ALA A 55 13.84 3.29 -2.08
N ALA A 56 13.84 2.90 -3.36
CA ALA A 56 15.02 3.02 -4.21
C ALA A 56 15.45 4.49 -4.38
N THR A 57 14.49 5.39 -4.61
CA THR A 57 14.75 6.82 -4.74
C THR A 57 15.29 7.42 -3.45
N ASP A 58 14.72 7.05 -2.30
CA ASP A 58 15.17 7.53 -1.00
C ASP A 58 16.62 7.11 -0.72
N PHE A 59 16.94 5.82 -0.90
CA PHE A 59 18.31 5.31 -0.76
C PHE A 59 19.29 5.92 -1.76
N HIS A 60 18.84 6.29 -2.95
CA HIS A 60 19.67 6.98 -3.93
C HIS A 60 19.92 8.44 -3.56
N THR A 61 18.93 9.13 -3.04
CA THR A 61 18.96 10.58 -2.81
C THR A 61 19.56 10.95 -1.45
N HIS A 62 19.23 10.18 -0.39
CA HIS A 62 19.62 10.47 0.99
C HIS A 62 20.79 9.59 1.44
N ARG A 63 21.96 9.81 0.85
CA ARG A 63 23.20 9.10 1.24
C ARG A 63 23.96 9.85 2.31
N PRO A 64 24.67 9.19 3.28
CA PRO A 64 24.56 7.76 3.61
C PRO A 64 23.23 7.42 4.27
N PRO A 65 22.77 6.15 4.27
CA PRO A 65 23.49 4.94 3.87
C PRO A 65 23.51 4.71 2.38
N ASP A 66 24.54 4.03 1.85
CA ASP A 66 24.60 3.54 0.46
C ASP A 66 24.47 2.02 0.47
N PRO A 67 23.27 1.47 0.18
CA PRO A 67 23.03 0.03 0.21
C PRO A 67 23.78 -0.67 -0.91
N VAL A 68 24.44 -1.80 -0.61
CA VAL A 68 25.07 -2.67 -1.59
C VAL A 68 24.24 -3.92 -1.85
N ARG A 69 23.36 -4.29 -0.91
CA ARG A 69 22.49 -5.46 -1.02
C ARG A 69 21.26 -5.31 -0.14
N PHE A 70 20.15 -5.89 -0.60
CA PHE A 70 18.92 -6.05 0.17
C PHE A 70 18.61 -7.52 0.45
N ARG A 71 17.86 -7.80 1.53
CA ARG A 71 17.28 -9.10 1.84
C ARG A 71 15.97 -8.97 2.60
N ASP A 72 15.18 -10.04 2.57
CA ASP A 72 13.92 -10.18 3.32
C ASP A 72 12.95 -9.02 3.06
N VAL A 73 12.96 -8.48 1.84
CA VAL A 73 12.11 -7.34 1.46
C VAL A 73 10.70 -7.85 1.17
N ARG A 74 9.75 -7.44 1.99
CA ARG A 74 8.35 -7.84 1.91
C ARG A 74 7.42 -6.65 2.03
N ILE A 75 6.24 -6.78 1.42
CA ILE A 75 5.15 -5.83 1.60
C ILE A 75 4.16 -6.34 2.63
N GLY A 76 3.60 -5.44 3.41
CA GLY A 76 2.51 -5.69 4.33
C GLY A 76 1.71 -4.41 4.56
N HIS A 77 0.69 -4.53 5.39
CA HIS A 77 -0.12 -3.38 5.79
C HIS A 77 -0.55 -3.50 7.27
N VAL A 78 -0.93 -2.38 7.83
CA VAL A 78 -1.64 -2.29 9.10
C VAL A 78 -2.97 -1.59 8.88
N MET A 79 -3.97 -1.94 9.70
CA MET A 79 -5.23 -1.19 9.72
C MET A 79 -5.06 0.06 10.57
N THR A 80 -5.35 1.22 9.99
CA THR A 80 -5.37 2.49 10.72
C THR A 80 -6.60 2.56 11.65
N PRO A 81 -6.63 3.46 12.64
CA PRO A 81 -7.82 3.69 13.45
C PRO A 81 -9.07 4.12 12.64
N SER A 82 -8.87 4.70 11.46
CA SER A 82 -9.96 5.04 10.52
C SER A 82 -10.47 3.84 9.71
N GLY A 83 -9.83 2.67 9.83
CA GLY A 83 -10.18 1.45 9.08
C GLY A 83 -9.59 1.38 7.68
N GLU A 84 -8.61 2.21 7.36
CA GLU A 84 -7.89 2.19 6.09
C GLU A 84 -6.63 1.32 6.17
N GLU A 85 -6.23 0.70 5.06
CA GLU A 85 -4.97 -0.03 4.96
C GLU A 85 -3.80 0.93 4.74
N GLN A 86 -2.86 0.94 5.67
CA GLN A 86 -1.59 1.65 5.51
C GLN A 86 -0.49 0.67 5.12
N TYR A 87 -0.09 0.70 3.85
CA TYR A 87 0.91 -0.19 3.28
C TYR A 87 2.33 0.22 3.63
N MET A 88 3.20 -0.80 3.74
CA MET A 88 4.62 -0.63 4.01
C MET A 88 5.47 -1.67 3.29
N LEU A 89 6.68 -1.30 2.94
CA LEU A 89 7.74 -2.18 2.46
C LEU A 89 8.77 -2.29 3.57
N CYS A 90 8.97 -3.49 4.11
CA CYS A 90 9.94 -3.78 5.16
C CYS A 90 11.06 -4.68 4.64
N GLY A 91 12.28 -4.51 5.14
CA GLY A 91 13.40 -5.36 4.76
C GLY A 91 14.66 -5.01 5.53
N GLN A 92 15.78 -5.56 5.05
CA GLN A 92 17.11 -5.22 5.55
C GLN A 92 18.03 -4.87 4.38
N PHE A 93 18.93 -3.95 4.62
CA PHE A 93 20.00 -3.63 3.68
C PHE A 93 21.37 -3.79 4.32
N LEU A 94 22.35 -4.07 3.48
CA LEU A 94 23.77 -4.08 3.87
C LEU A 94 24.38 -2.79 3.36
N PRO A 95 24.85 -1.87 4.22
CA PRO A 95 25.46 -0.63 3.77
C PRO A 95 26.88 -0.88 3.22
N ALA A 96 27.31 -0.07 2.26
CA ALA A 96 28.72 0.04 1.89
C ALA A 96 29.49 0.58 3.08
N GLN A 97 30.49 -0.15 3.55
CA GLN A 97 31.32 0.30 4.66
C GLN A 97 32.77 0.51 4.24
N ALA A 98 33.31 1.67 4.64
CA ALA A 98 34.73 1.91 4.63
C ALA A 98 35.32 1.43 5.97
N GLY A 99 35.81 0.18 6.03
CA GLY A 99 36.70 -0.26 7.11
C GLY A 99 36.06 -0.91 8.36
N GLY A 100 34.83 -1.37 8.32
CA GLY A 100 34.16 -2.07 9.43
C GLY A 100 33.43 -3.34 9.03
N LYS A 101 32.86 -4.07 10.02
CA LYS A 101 31.97 -5.19 9.77
C LYS A 101 30.63 -4.65 9.26
N ALA A 102 30.29 -4.98 8.02
CA ALA A 102 28.98 -4.63 7.48
C ALA A 102 27.87 -5.41 8.20
N GLU A 103 26.92 -4.71 8.78
CA GLU A 103 25.77 -5.32 9.48
C GLU A 103 24.49 -5.05 8.75
N TRP A 104 23.61 -6.07 8.73
CA TRP A 104 22.29 -5.93 8.16
C TRP A 104 21.43 -4.96 8.97
N THR A 105 20.98 -3.90 8.33
CA THR A 105 20.25 -2.81 8.96
C THR A 105 18.78 -2.86 8.50
N PRO A 106 17.81 -2.90 9.41
CA PRO A 106 16.40 -2.85 9.06
C PRO A 106 16.01 -1.52 8.41
N PHE A 107 15.06 -1.58 7.46
CA PHE A 107 14.38 -0.39 6.93
C PHE A 107 12.89 -0.64 6.77
N ALA A 108 12.12 0.46 6.76
CA ALA A 108 10.70 0.47 6.43
C ALA A 108 10.39 1.69 5.56
N THR A 109 9.72 1.46 4.43
CA THR A 109 9.16 2.53 3.61
C THR A 109 7.65 2.46 3.72
N ILE A 110 7.03 3.49 4.30
CA ILE A 110 5.61 3.53 4.65
C ILE A 110 4.89 4.43 3.66
N LYS A 111 3.78 3.94 3.09
CA LYS A 111 2.93 4.76 2.23
C LYS A 111 2.08 5.69 3.08
N THR A 112 2.25 7.00 2.88
CA THR A 112 1.44 8.08 3.44
C THR A 112 0.73 8.83 2.30
N SER A 113 0.48 10.11 2.40
CA SER A 113 0.13 10.95 1.22
C SER A 113 1.27 10.99 0.19
N GLY A 114 2.51 10.78 0.62
CA GLY A 114 3.71 10.42 -0.14
C GLY A 114 4.28 9.11 0.41
N TYR A 115 5.49 9.19 0.99
CA TYR A 115 6.09 8.09 1.73
C TYR A 115 6.96 8.63 2.88
N GLU A 116 7.25 7.74 3.85
CA GLU A 116 8.23 7.94 4.90
C GLU A 116 9.21 6.78 4.88
N GLN A 117 10.50 7.06 5.07
CA GLN A 117 11.54 6.04 5.17
C GLN A 117 12.16 6.05 6.57
N TRP A 118 12.12 4.91 7.24
CA TRP A 118 12.70 4.69 8.55
C TRP A 118 13.81 3.65 8.46
N ILE A 119 14.84 3.79 9.30
CA ILE A 119 16.04 2.94 9.30
C ILE A 119 16.40 2.54 10.73
N GLY A 120 16.97 1.35 10.91
CA GLY A 120 17.47 0.86 12.18
C GLY A 120 16.37 0.41 13.14
N ALA A 121 16.53 0.70 14.43
CA ALA A 121 15.64 0.19 15.48
C ALA A 121 14.17 0.60 15.32
N GLN A 122 13.92 1.80 14.82
CA GLN A 122 12.57 2.30 14.57
C GLN A 122 11.87 1.49 13.46
N ALA A 123 12.57 1.24 12.36
CA ALA A 123 12.06 0.38 11.30
C ALA A 123 11.82 -1.05 11.78
N ALA A 124 12.76 -1.60 12.57
CA ALA A 124 12.61 -2.94 13.15
C ALA A 124 11.36 -3.04 14.01
N ALA A 125 11.15 -2.10 14.93
CA ALA A 125 9.98 -2.08 15.81
C ALA A 125 8.67 -2.00 15.04
N PHE A 126 8.62 -1.21 13.97
CA PHE A 126 7.44 -1.06 13.12
C PHE A 126 7.15 -2.35 12.33
N CYS A 127 8.15 -2.92 11.68
CA CYS A 127 8.02 -4.12 10.85
C CYS A 127 7.77 -5.41 11.65
N GLN A 128 8.11 -5.44 12.93
CA GLN A 128 7.88 -6.58 13.84
C GLN A 128 6.59 -6.43 14.65
N GLY A 129 5.84 -5.36 14.45
CA GLY A 129 4.56 -5.12 15.12
C GLY A 129 3.59 -6.27 14.88
N SER A 130 2.90 -6.73 15.93
CA SER A 130 1.93 -7.84 15.85
C SER A 130 0.69 -7.50 15.02
N SER A 131 0.47 -6.23 14.70
CA SER A 131 -0.62 -5.73 13.85
C SER A 131 -0.29 -5.78 12.35
N VAL A 132 0.95 -6.10 11.97
CA VAL A 132 1.34 -6.17 10.55
C VAL A 132 0.77 -7.41 9.90
N ILE A 133 0.00 -7.21 8.84
CA ILE A 133 -0.52 -8.26 7.98
C ILE A 133 0.37 -8.32 6.73
N TRP A 134 1.06 -9.45 6.55
CA TRP A 134 1.98 -9.65 5.42
C TRP A 134 1.23 -10.12 4.18
N ASP A 135 1.51 -9.48 3.05
CA ASP A 135 0.95 -9.86 1.75
C ASP A 135 1.72 -11.05 1.14
N LYS A 136 1.05 -11.80 0.26
CA LYS A 136 1.59 -13.02 -0.38
C LYS A 136 2.41 -12.74 -1.64
N VAL A 137 2.96 -11.55 -1.79
CA VAL A 137 3.72 -11.15 -3.00
C VAL A 137 5.09 -11.83 -3.08
N GLY A 138 5.61 -12.34 -1.97
CA GLY A 138 6.93 -12.96 -1.90
C GLY A 138 8.06 -11.98 -1.59
N ASP A 139 9.31 -12.43 -1.78
CA ASP A 139 10.51 -11.62 -1.53
C ASP A 139 10.78 -10.66 -2.70
N LEU A 140 10.86 -9.37 -2.38
CA LEU A 140 11.06 -8.27 -3.33
C LEU A 140 12.49 -7.72 -3.32
N SER A 141 13.44 -8.40 -2.66
CA SER A 141 14.83 -7.93 -2.51
C SER A 141 15.52 -7.67 -3.85
N SER A 142 15.38 -8.58 -4.79
CA SER A 142 15.96 -8.43 -6.13
C SER A 142 15.30 -7.30 -6.93
N SER A 143 14.00 -7.12 -6.77
CA SER A 143 13.26 -6.03 -7.42
C SER A 143 13.69 -4.66 -6.91
N LEU A 144 13.88 -4.52 -5.58
CA LEU A 144 14.38 -3.29 -4.99
C LEU A 144 15.83 -3.01 -5.41
N GLN A 145 16.69 -4.05 -5.41
CA GLN A 145 18.08 -3.94 -5.87
C GLN A 145 18.14 -3.43 -7.30
N SER A 146 17.43 -4.07 -8.23
CA SER A 146 17.41 -3.67 -9.63
C SER A 146 16.96 -2.23 -9.85
N ARG A 147 15.98 -1.77 -9.07
CA ARG A 147 15.54 -0.35 -9.13
C ARG A 147 16.62 0.60 -8.65
N LEU A 148 17.25 0.30 -7.51
CA LEU A 148 18.34 1.14 -7.00
C LEU A 148 19.50 1.19 -8.00
N ASP A 149 19.87 0.06 -8.59
CA ASP A 149 20.95 -0.03 -9.57
C ASP A 149 20.64 0.77 -10.84
N SER A 150 19.36 0.86 -11.23
CA SER A 150 18.94 1.67 -12.38
C SER A 150 19.02 3.18 -12.15
N LEU A 151 19.17 3.62 -10.89
CA LEU A 151 19.32 5.03 -10.51
C LEU A 151 20.79 5.46 -10.35
N ARG A 152 21.72 4.51 -10.41
CA ARG A 152 23.17 4.74 -10.24
C ARG A 152 23.85 4.99 -11.56
#